data_515e3e4b6efc10801fe19f497a4437c5
#
_entry.id   515e3e4b6efc10801fe19f497a4437c5
#
_cell.length_a   1.000
_cell.length_b   1.000
_cell.length_c   1.000
_cell.angle_alpha   90.00
_cell.angle_beta   90.00
_cell.angle_gamma   90.00
#
_symmetry.space_group_name_H-M   'P 1'
#
loop_
_entity.id
_entity.type
_entity.pdbx_description
1 polymer ?
#
loop_
_entity_poly.entity_id
_entity_poly.type
_entity_poly.pdbx_seq_one_letter_code
_entity_poly.pdbx_strand_id
1 'polypeptide(L)'
;VLGDDKKSVRLHESDFNSAENRYEYGEYIVFSHIWGVAKGLPKTTTQTVQSHKKGIPWTSLPRAVQEAIVLTRALGFRYLWIDALCLVQDDAAAKLEESLTMDQIFSNAFLTIAATSAIDSSSHPLFPAQVQPFKLQATDNKGSAFKIYVREQPNHYSFKAPFDEGAHMNDWELPFNISEDANQDTPLLKRAWAFTERLLSRRILHFTKSEMILECREGYQCECGRIEDPALDSRATDSIKQEFARIVAETNRRPSFDGSGDQMNGIETVTTQLASTTLINGAKNISQKREEALQLWSYVITEFTARNLTYDSDRLLAIASIANQLSPALHSGYVVGQWTFSTMGLLWYPTDSTRCRRSKPFTGHNVPSWSWASVQGSPIFFDTISAMDLACRVSFASSEVDVASWSPLSGETIELSAAMATEVTFTSTRSASSPSYLLSRNGVVVDFTPDIIPPRGDDSLHNGEKLTCVLVSMTYRSSIIGLVLQRSNNSEVYRRIGRLECYECSKEGSDDEMSEDAEALFEHWFPDIQDMSQLDNYPLRRFTVV
;
A
#
# COMPACT_ATOMS: atom_id res chain seq x y z
N VAL A 1 9.85 26.49 -10.71
CA VAL A 1 10.79 26.58 -11.85
C VAL A 1 10.25 27.48 -12.97
N LEU A 2 9.82 28.70 -12.69
CA LEU A 2 9.26 29.54 -13.77
C LEU A 2 9.89 30.91 -13.75
N GLY A 3 10.49 31.31 -14.90
CA GLY A 3 10.96 32.68 -15.14
C GLY A 3 9.83 33.59 -15.63
N ASP A 4 10.12 34.88 -15.80
CA ASP A 4 9.16 35.93 -16.11
C ASP A 4 8.70 35.92 -17.58
N ASP A 5 9.43 35.28 -18.49
CA ASP A 5 9.03 35.10 -19.88
C ASP A 5 8.45 33.68 -20.17
N LYS A 6 7.72 33.53 -21.29
CA LYS A 6 7.01 32.28 -21.62
C LYS A 6 7.91 31.06 -21.81
N LYS A 7 9.22 31.20 -21.97
CA LYS A 7 10.20 30.14 -22.25
C LYS A 7 11.35 30.07 -21.23
N SER A 8 11.38 30.97 -20.26
CA SER A 8 12.40 30.98 -19.22
C SER A 8 12.03 30.00 -18.13
N VAL A 9 12.89 29.04 -17.86
CA VAL A 9 12.74 28.00 -16.85
C VAL A 9 14.05 27.89 -16.08
N ARG A 10 13.99 27.86 -14.77
CA ARG A 10 15.16 27.65 -13.91
C ARG A 10 14.82 26.87 -12.67
N LEU A 11 15.78 26.18 -12.11
CA LEU A 11 15.66 25.59 -10.79
C LEU A 11 15.63 26.72 -9.74
N HIS A 12 14.64 26.69 -8.88
CA HIS A 12 14.52 27.56 -7.72
C HIS A 12 14.71 26.71 -6.46
N GLU A 13 15.60 27.16 -5.60
CA GLU A 13 15.79 26.56 -4.28
C GLU A 13 15.13 27.52 -3.28
N SER A 14 14.26 26.99 -2.41
CA SER A 14 13.62 27.80 -1.38
C SER A 14 14.66 28.20 -0.34
N ASP A 15 14.85 29.51 -0.13
CA ASP A 15 15.78 30.02 0.85
C ASP A 15 15.17 30.04 2.26
N PHE A 16 15.99 29.70 3.25
CA PHE A 16 15.65 29.96 4.63
C PHE A 16 15.89 31.44 4.95
N ASN A 17 14.85 32.20 5.22
CA ASN A 17 14.96 33.58 5.65
C ASN A 17 15.32 33.61 7.15
N SER A 18 16.61 33.82 7.44
CA SER A 18 17.13 33.89 8.81
C SER A 18 16.58 35.05 9.63
N ALA A 19 16.19 36.17 8.98
CA ALA A 19 15.63 37.35 9.65
C ALA A 19 14.18 37.09 10.14
N GLU A 20 13.43 36.26 9.42
CA GLU A 20 12.05 35.91 9.75
C GLU A 20 11.94 34.50 10.38
N ASN A 21 13.05 33.78 10.52
CA ASN A 21 13.13 32.39 11.01
C ASN A 21 12.15 31.45 10.29
N ARG A 22 12.01 31.60 8.98
CA ARG A 22 11.10 30.79 8.16
C ARG A 22 11.65 30.56 6.76
N TYR A 23 11.18 29.49 6.12
CA TYR A 23 11.39 29.25 4.70
C TYR A 23 10.48 30.12 3.83
N GLU A 24 10.89 30.36 2.59
CA GLU A 24 10.04 30.97 1.59
C GLU A 24 8.75 30.13 1.40
N TYR A 25 7.61 30.79 1.45
CA TYR A 25 6.30 30.16 1.21
C TYR A 25 5.84 30.43 -0.22
N GLY A 26 5.39 29.40 -0.91
CA GLY A 26 4.81 29.54 -2.24
C GLY A 26 3.91 28.36 -2.60
N GLU A 27 2.76 28.66 -3.17
CA GLU A 27 1.91 27.62 -3.75
C GLU A 27 2.56 27.04 -5.00
N TYR A 28 2.50 25.72 -5.14
CA TYR A 28 3.13 24.99 -6.22
C TYR A 28 2.27 23.85 -6.75
N ILE A 29 2.57 23.47 -7.98
CA ILE A 29 2.02 22.29 -8.65
C ILE A 29 3.11 21.23 -8.73
N VAL A 30 2.71 19.94 -8.68
CA VAL A 30 3.60 18.80 -8.90
C VAL A 30 3.27 18.15 -10.25
N PHE A 31 4.27 17.65 -10.95
CA PHE A 31 4.09 16.88 -12.17
C PHE A 31 4.52 15.44 -12.00
N SER A 32 3.54 14.53 -12.06
CA SER A 32 3.73 13.08 -12.01
C SER A 32 3.77 12.50 -13.43
N HIS A 33 4.85 11.79 -13.78
CA HIS A 33 5.05 11.30 -15.13
C HIS A 33 6.02 10.12 -15.20
N ILE A 34 6.02 9.43 -16.33
CA ILE A 34 7.02 8.41 -16.65
C ILE A 34 8.19 9.07 -17.38
N TRP A 35 9.40 8.90 -16.85
CA TRP A 35 10.60 9.48 -17.47
C TRP A 35 10.88 8.89 -18.86
N GLY A 36 10.63 7.56 -19.02
CA GLY A 36 10.96 6.81 -20.22
C GLY A 36 12.44 6.39 -20.30
N VAL A 37 12.74 5.58 -21.33
CA VAL A 37 14.11 5.11 -21.63
C VAL A 37 14.84 6.05 -22.58
N ALA A 38 14.17 7.05 -23.13
CA ALA A 38 14.75 7.96 -24.12
C ALA A 38 15.87 8.80 -23.50
N LYS A 39 17.01 8.84 -24.17
CA LYS A 39 18.10 9.77 -23.86
C LYS A 39 17.60 11.19 -24.11
N GLY A 40 17.35 11.97 -23.07
CA GLY A 40 17.02 13.37 -23.29
C GLY A 40 16.23 14.10 -22.23
N LEU A 41 15.71 13.44 -21.18
CA LEU A 41 15.16 14.18 -20.05
C LEU A 41 16.33 14.82 -19.28
N PRO A 42 16.41 16.18 -19.20
CA PRO A 42 17.42 16.82 -18.37
C PRO A 42 17.20 16.41 -16.92
N LYS A 43 18.28 15.99 -16.27
CA LYS A 43 18.29 15.61 -14.85
C LYS A 43 19.19 16.59 -14.11
N THR A 44 18.75 16.95 -12.92
CA THR A 44 19.63 17.71 -12.02
C THR A 44 20.60 16.74 -11.36
N THR A 45 21.88 17.03 -11.49
CA THR A 45 23.00 16.32 -10.89
C THR A 45 23.87 17.29 -10.14
N THR A 46 24.81 16.82 -9.35
CA THR A 46 25.83 17.65 -8.68
C THR A 46 26.57 18.53 -9.66
N GLN A 47 26.75 18.08 -10.92
CA GLN A 47 27.42 18.87 -11.99
C GLN A 47 26.50 19.90 -12.65
N THR A 48 25.18 19.62 -12.75
CA THR A 48 24.24 20.48 -13.50
C THR A 48 23.43 21.43 -12.62
N VAL A 49 23.38 21.23 -11.30
CA VAL A 49 22.53 22.01 -10.38
C VAL A 49 22.79 23.53 -10.50
N GLN A 50 24.04 23.96 -10.60
CA GLN A 50 24.37 25.39 -10.72
C GLN A 50 23.97 25.97 -12.07
N SER A 51 24.05 25.20 -13.15
CA SER A 51 23.59 25.64 -14.47
C SER A 51 22.05 25.68 -14.52
N HIS A 52 21.36 24.70 -13.90
CA HIS A 52 19.91 24.68 -13.83
C HIS A 52 19.34 25.84 -12.98
N LYS A 53 20.06 26.29 -11.95
CA LYS A 53 19.71 27.50 -11.17
C LYS A 53 19.77 28.77 -12.03
N LYS A 54 20.67 28.83 -13.00
CA LYS A 54 20.78 29.97 -13.95
C LYS A 54 19.72 29.89 -15.05
N GLY A 55 19.44 28.69 -15.56
CA GLY A 55 18.43 28.47 -16.60
C GLY A 55 18.49 27.06 -17.18
N ILE A 56 17.32 26.51 -17.50
CA ILE A 56 17.16 25.23 -18.20
C ILE A 56 16.68 25.57 -19.63
N PRO A 57 17.40 25.16 -20.68
CA PRO A 57 17.00 25.43 -22.04
C PRO A 57 15.63 24.83 -22.36
N TRP A 58 14.68 25.66 -22.83
CA TRP A 58 13.33 25.19 -23.17
C TRP A 58 13.34 24.02 -24.15
N THR A 59 14.23 24.05 -25.13
CA THR A 59 14.36 23.00 -26.16
C THR A 59 14.91 21.67 -25.65
N SER A 60 15.52 21.65 -24.45
CA SER A 60 15.98 20.41 -23.80
C SER A 60 14.88 19.72 -23.03
N LEU A 61 13.76 20.41 -22.75
CA LEU A 61 12.65 19.85 -22.00
C LEU A 61 11.77 18.98 -22.91
N PRO A 62 11.38 17.77 -22.47
CA PRO A 62 10.41 16.95 -23.18
C PRO A 62 9.06 17.66 -23.36
N ARG A 63 8.32 17.27 -24.37
CA ARG A 63 7.04 17.91 -24.71
C ARG A 63 6.04 17.89 -23.56
N ALA A 64 5.88 16.75 -22.87
CA ALA A 64 4.97 16.65 -21.71
C ALA A 64 5.36 17.63 -20.59
N VAL A 65 6.66 17.80 -20.34
CA VAL A 65 7.17 18.75 -19.36
C VAL A 65 6.90 20.21 -19.79
N GLN A 66 7.13 20.53 -21.07
CA GLN A 66 6.80 21.85 -21.60
C GLN A 66 5.31 22.18 -21.44
N GLU A 67 4.43 21.21 -21.75
CA GLU A 67 2.99 21.36 -21.64
C GLU A 67 2.54 21.49 -20.17
N ALA A 68 3.14 20.73 -19.25
CA ALA A 68 2.90 20.89 -17.81
C ALA A 68 3.31 22.27 -17.28
N ILE A 69 4.44 22.81 -17.77
CA ILE A 69 4.87 24.18 -17.45
C ILE A 69 3.87 25.22 -17.99
N VAL A 70 3.42 25.05 -19.24
CA VAL A 70 2.42 25.96 -19.85
C VAL A 70 1.11 25.92 -19.06
N LEU A 71 0.64 24.73 -18.68
CA LEU A 71 -0.56 24.57 -17.87
C LEU A 71 -0.42 25.20 -16.48
N THR A 72 0.71 24.96 -15.82
CA THR A 72 1.02 25.56 -14.51
C THR A 72 0.91 27.10 -14.56
N ARG A 73 1.46 27.72 -15.60
CA ARG A 73 1.36 29.17 -15.83
C ARG A 73 -0.06 29.62 -16.14
N ALA A 74 -0.78 28.87 -16.95
CA ALA A 74 -2.18 29.19 -17.30
C ALA A 74 -3.09 29.14 -16.07
N LEU A 75 -2.78 28.28 -15.09
CA LEU A 75 -3.45 28.20 -13.79
C LEU A 75 -3.02 29.30 -12.81
N GLY A 76 -2.06 30.17 -13.18
CA GLY A 76 -1.59 31.27 -12.35
C GLY A 76 -0.49 30.90 -11.34
N PHE A 77 0.06 29.68 -11.39
CA PHE A 77 1.11 29.25 -10.47
C PHE A 77 2.50 29.55 -10.99
N ARG A 78 3.40 29.90 -10.04
CA ARG A 78 4.79 30.22 -10.34
C ARG A 78 5.72 29.03 -10.18
N TYR A 79 5.41 28.07 -9.32
CA TYR A 79 6.28 26.95 -8.98
C TYR A 79 5.70 25.62 -9.47
N LEU A 80 6.58 24.84 -10.11
CA LEU A 80 6.28 23.46 -10.55
C LEU A 80 7.39 22.54 -10.04
N TRP A 81 7.02 21.53 -9.28
CA TRP A 81 7.93 20.49 -8.84
C TRP A 81 7.91 19.31 -9.83
N ILE A 82 9.09 18.88 -10.25
CA ILE A 82 9.31 17.75 -11.15
C ILE A 82 10.49 16.96 -10.58
N ASP A 83 10.29 15.71 -10.25
CA ASP A 83 11.27 14.83 -9.60
C ASP A 83 12.64 14.82 -10.33
N ALA A 84 12.65 14.67 -11.66
CA ALA A 84 13.86 14.65 -12.46
C ALA A 84 14.69 15.96 -12.37
N LEU A 85 14.03 17.09 -12.13
CA LEU A 85 14.67 18.42 -12.10
C LEU A 85 14.88 18.95 -10.69
N CYS A 86 14.00 18.61 -9.75
CA CYS A 86 14.04 19.14 -8.38
C CYS A 86 14.91 18.29 -7.44
N LEU A 87 15.14 17.01 -7.78
CA LEU A 87 16.02 16.12 -7.03
C LEU A 87 17.40 16.02 -7.66
N VAL A 88 18.45 16.00 -6.83
CA VAL A 88 19.83 15.76 -7.30
C VAL A 88 20.03 14.26 -7.50
N GLN A 89 20.04 13.81 -8.76
CA GLN A 89 19.89 12.40 -9.11
C GLN A 89 21.11 11.50 -8.82
N ASP A 90 22.29 12.07 -8.70
CA ASP A 90 23.56 11.39 -8.42
C ASP A 90 24.03 11.53 -6.97
N ASP A 91 23.24 12.16 -6.11
CA ASP A 91 23.44 12.22 -4.66
C ASP A 91 22.49 11.24 -3.96
N ALA A 92 23.04 10.10 -3.51
CA ALA A 92 22.23 9.05 -2.88
C ALA A 92 21.66 9.47 -1.52
N ALA A 93 22.38 10.30 -0.75
CA ALA A 93 21.94 10.76 0.57
C ALA A 93 20.81 11.80 0.42
N ALA A 94 20.97 12.78 -0.44
CA ALA A 94 19.93 13.77 -0.75
C ALA A 94 18.68 13.09 -1.33
N LYS A 95 18.85 12.10 -2.23
CA LYS A 95 17.73 11.35 -2.81
C LYS A 95 16.97 10.55 -1.76
N LEU A 96 17.65 9.95 -0.79
CA LEU A 96 17.02 9.23 0.32
C LEU A 96 16.19 10.19 1.20
N GLU A 97 16.80 11.29 1.63
CA GLU A 97 16.15 12.30 2.47
C GLU A 97 14.90 12.87 1.80
N GLU A 98 14.98 13.25 0.52
CA GLU A 98 13.85 13.80 -0.21
C GLU A 98 12.77 12.73 -0.50
N SER A 99 13.14 11.45 -0.70
CA SER A 99 12.17 10.37 -0.84
C SER A 99 11.37 10.15 0.45
N LEU A 100 11.97 10.37 1.61
CA LEU A 100 11.29 10.30 2.91
C LEU A 100 10.35 11.50 3.13
N THR A 101 10.53 12.61 2.44
CA THR A 101 9.68 13.80 2.51
C THR A 101 8.66 13.90 1.36
N MET A 102 8.53 12.86 0.54
CA MET A 102 7.55 12.82 -0.56
C MET A 102 6.11 13.05 -0.09
N ASP A 103 5.77 12.60 1.14
CA ASP A 103 4.48 12.85 1.75
C ASP A 103 4.20 14.35 1.90
N GLN A 104 5.18 15.14 2.30
CA GLN A 104 5.06 16.59 2.44
C GLN A 104 4.97 17.25 1.06
N ILE A 105 5.77 16.80 0.09
CA ILE A 105 5.79 17.37 -1.26
C ILE A 105 4.43 17.19 -1.94
N PHE A 106 3.88 15.96 -1.96
CA PHE A 106 2.62 15.71 -2.65
C PHE A 106 1.39 16.18 -1.85
N SER A 107 1.40 16.06 -0.52
CA SER A 107 0.25 16.47 0.31
C SER A 107 0.11 17.99 0.43
N ASN A 108 1.20 18.76 0.30
CA ASN A 108 1.17 20.21 0.35
C ASN A 108 1.02 20.87 -1.04
N ALA A 109 1.13 20.12 -2.12
CA ALA A 109 0.88 20.63 -3.46
C ALA A 109 -0.58 21.10 -3.62
N PHE A 110 -0.75 22.22 -4.32
CA PHE A 110 -2.10 22.70 -4.66
C PHE A 110 -2.80 21.71 -5.60
N LEU A 111 -2.08 21.21 -6.58
CA LEU A 111 -2.55 20.27 -7.59
C LEU A 111 -1.38 19.40 -8.07
N THR A 112 -1.64 18.13 -8.32
CA THR A 112 -0.74 17.25 -9.06
C THR A 112 -1.27 17.10 -10.49
N ILE A 113 -0.46 17.41 -11.48
CA ILE A 113 -0.72 17.12 -12.90
C ILE A 113 -0.15 15.73 -13.18
N ALA A 114 -0.96 14.81 -13.67
CA ALA A 114 -0.56 13.43 -13.95
C ALA A 114 -0.65 13.11 -15.45
N ALA A 115 0.48 12.79 -16.08
CA ALA A 115 0.54 12.34 -17.46
C ALA A 115 0.12 10.86 -17.57
N THR A 116 -1.14 10.56 -17.26
CA THR A 116 -1.66 9.21 -16.97
C THR A 116 -1.57 8.26 -18.16
N SER A 117 -1.81 8.76 -19.37
CA SER A 117 -1.77 7.96 -20.60
C SER A 117 -0.40 7.93 -21.29
N ALA A 118 0.56 8.74 -20.80
CA ALA A 118 1.88 8.82 -21.43
C ALA A 118 2.76 7.64 -21.02
N ILE A 119 3.32 6.93 -21.98
CA ILE A 119 4.29 5.84 -21.73
C ILE A 119 5.69 6.38 -21.46
N ASP A 120 5.97 7.60 -21.86
CA ASP A 120 7.18 8.37 -21.56
C ASP A 120 6.95 9.88 -21.76
N SER A 121 7.88 10.68 -21.24
CA SER A 121 7.80 12.15 -21.32
C SER A 121 8.26 12.72 -22.65
N SER A 122 8.97 11.96 -23.49
CA SER A 122 9.61 12.44 -24.70
C SER A 122 8.75 12.28 -25.94
N SER A 123 8.05 11.17 -26.07
CA SER A 123 7.27 10.80 -27.26
C SER A 123 5.78 11.12 -27.11
N HIS A 124 5.27 11.26 -25.89
CA HIS A 124 3.85 11.50 -25.66
C HIS A 124 3.58 12.89 -25.11
N PRO A 125 2.70 13.67 -25.75
CA PRO A 125 2.22 14.93 -25.20
C PRO A 125 1.33 14.71 -23.97
N LEU A 126 1.27 15.71 -23.08
CA LEU A 126 0.32 15.73 -21.98
C LEU A 126 -1.12 15.83 -22.50
N PHE A 127 -1.32 16.66 -23.54
CA PHE A 127 -2.59 16.82 -24.22
C PHE A 127 -2.62 15.94 -25.48
N PRO A 128 -3.19 14.72 -25.41
CA PRO A 128 -3.37 13.89 -26.59
C PRO A 128 -4.36 14.56 -27.55
N ALA A 129 -4.30 14.17 -28.82
CA ALA A 129 -5.27 14.65 -29.80
C ALA A 129 -6.67 14.20 -29.38
N GLN A 130 -7.58 15.14 -29.19
CA GLN A 130 -8.96 14.82 -28.83
C GLN A 130 -9.59 13.96 -29.92
N VAL A 131 -10.17 12.82 -29.52
CA VAL A 131 -10.99 11.99 -30.39
C VAL A 131 -12.24 12.81 -30.74
N GLN A 132 -12.35 13.21 -32.03
CA GLN A 132 -13.51 13.98 -32.47
C GLN A 132 -14.76 13.10 -32.40
N PRO A 133 -15.84 13.58 -31.76
CA PRO A 133 -17.08 12.82 -31.71
C PRO A 133 -17.67 12.64 -33.12
N PHE A 134 -18.20 11.46 -33.40
CA PHE A 134 -18.93 11.21 -34.63
C PHE A 134 -20.23 12.00 -34.63
N LYS A 135 -20.45 12.80 -35.70
CA LYS A 135 -21.60 13.68 -35.81
C LYS A 135 -22.65 13.03 -36.67
N LEU A 136 -23.81 12.75 -36.09
CA LEU A 136 -25.02 12.33 -36.79
C LEU A 136 -25.93 13.53 -37.00
N GLN A 137 -26.57 13.59 -38.18
CA GLN A 137 -27.66 14.52 -38.43
C GLN A 137 -28.96 13.71 -38.50
N ALA A 138 -29.97 14.17 -37.80
CA ALA A 138 -31.29 13.57 -37.76
C ALA A 138 -32.37 14.66 -37.86
N THR A 139 -33.58 14.28 -38.18
CA THR A 139 -34.74 15.18 -38.29
C THR A 139 -35.81 14.66 -37.31
N ASP A 140 -36.41 15.54 -36.55
CA ASP A 140 -37.51 15.19 -35.65
C ASP A 140 -38.84 14.98 -36.43
N ASN A 141 -39.86 14.52 -35.73
CA ASN A 141 -41.19 14.28 -36.30
C ASN A 141 -41.87 15.54 -36.83
N LYS A 142 -41.31 16.73 -36.57
CA LYS A 142 -41.80 18.04 -37.04
C LYS A 142 -40.96 18.58 -38.18
N GLY A 143 -39.97 17.82 -38.68
CA GLY A 143 -39.10 18.24 -39.76
C GLY A 143 -37.92 19.11 -39.35
N SER A 144 -37.70 19.33 -38.05
CA SER A 144 -36.57 20.12 -37.53
C SER A 144 -35.30 19.30 -37.52
N ALA A 145 -34.26 19.82 -38.16
CA ALA A 145 -32.94 19.15 -38.15
C ALA A 145 -32.20 19.35 -36.83
N PHE A 146 -31.66 18.28 -36.29
CA PHE A 146 -30.78 18.31 -35.09
C PHE A 146 -29.50 17.49 -35.30
N LYS A 147 -28.52 17.73 -34.46
CA LYS A 147 -27.22 17.06 -34.52
C LYS A 147 -27.01 16.26 -33.24
N ILE A 148 -26.62 15.00 -33.38
CA ILE A 148 -26.22 14.11 -32.31
C ILE A 148 -24.70 13.91 -32.43
N TYR A 149 -24.01 14.08 -31.33
CA TYR A 149 -22.57 13.80 -31.21
C TYR A 149 -22.39 12.50 -30.42
N VAL A 150 -21.77 11.52 -31.06
CA VAL A 150 -21.51 10.20 -30.46
C VAL A 150 -20.02 10.02 -30.33
N ARG A 151 -19.56 9.60 -29.15
CA ARG A 151 -18.17 9.19 -28.92
C ARG A 151 -18.16 7.85 -28.22
N GLU A 152 -17.04 7.14 -28.33
CA GLU A 152 -16.77 5.97 -27.50
C GLU A 152 -16.77 6.36 -26.01
N GLN A 153 -17.35 5.52 -25.18
CA GLN A 153 -17.38 5.76 -23.74
C GLN A 153 -15.98 5.50 -23.16
N PRO A 154 -15.37 6.48 -22.47
CA PRO A 154 -14.11 6.24 -21.76
C PRO A 154 -14.23 5.17 -20.70
N ASN A 155 -13.19 4.37 -20.55
CA ASN A 155 -13.08 3.36 -19.52
C ASN A 155 -12.52 3.97 -18.24
N HIS A 156 -13.26 3.86 -17.12
CA HIS A 156 -12.87 4.40 -15.82
C HIS A 156 -12.37 3.34 -14.82
N TYR A 157 -12.26 2.08 -15.21
CA TYR A 157 -11.88 0.98 -14.30
C TYR A 157 -10.59 1.24 -13.53
N SER A 158 -9.59 1.86 -14.13
CA SER A 158 -8.33 2.19 -13.46
C SER A 158 -8.45 3.21 -12.32
N PHE A 159 -9.60 3.88 -12.20
CA PHE A 159 -9.87 4.90 -11.18
C PHE A 159 -10.83 4.42 -10.10
N LYS A 160 -11.64 3.43 -10.39
CA LYS A 160 -12.69 2.89 -9.52
C LYS A 160 -12.31 1.49 -9.02
N ALA A 161 -11.20 1.34 -8.31
CA ALA A 161 -11.01 0.15 -7.50
C ALA A 161 -11.90 0.30 -6.25
N PRO A 162 -12.92 -0.54 -6.05
CA PRO A 162 -13.76 -0.45 -4.87
C PRO A 162 -12.93 -0.76 -3.62
N PHE A 163 -13.01 0.11 -2.64
CA PHE A 163 -12.69 -0.22 -1.26
C PHE A 163 -13.97 -0.80 -0.65
N ASP A 164 -14.03 -2.09 -0.45
CA ASP A 164 -15.19 -2.74 0.18
C ASP A 164 -14.81 -3.17 1.59
N GLU A 165 -15.30 -2.43 2.60
CA GLU A 165 -15.14 -2.78 4.02
C GLU A 165 -15.79 -4.13 4.40
N GLY A 166 -16.71 -4.63 3.56
CA GLY A 166 -17.45 -5.87 3.78
C GLY A 166 -17.05 -7.03 2.88
N ALA A 167 -16.16 -6.81 1.92
CA ALA A 167 -15.64 -7.89 1.10
C ALA A 167 -14.79 -8.81 1.98
N HIS A 168 -15.43 -9.85 2.51
CA HIS A 168 -14.68 -11.01 2.97
C HIS A 168 -13.78 -11.44 1.82
N MET A 169 -12.46 -11.44 2.06
CA MET A 169 -11.43 -11.83 1.08
C MET A 169 -11.63 -13.24 0.48
N ASN A 170 -12.72 -13.90 0.82
CA ASN A 170 -13.13 -15.22 0.32
C ASN A 170 -13.94 -15.16 -0.98
N ASP A 171 -14.43 -13.98 -1.39
CA ASP A 171 -15.02 -13.82 -2.71
C ASP A 171 -13.88 -13.57 -3.70
N TRP A 172 -13.39 -14.65 -4.29
CA TRP A 172 -12.26 -14.77 -5.23
C TRP A 172 -12.38 -13.98 -6.53
N GLU A 173 -13.38 -13.17 -6.68
CA GLU A 173 -13.41 -12.12 -7.69
C GLU A 173 -12.56 -10.94 -7.20
N LEU A 174 -11.25 -11.09 -7.38
CA LEU A 174 -10.30 -9.98 -7.21
C LEU A 174 -10.89 -8.74 -7.88
N PRO A 175 -11.07 -7.61 -7.16
CA PRO A 175 -11.39 -6.34 -7.80
C PRO A 175 -10.30 -5.91 -8.80
N PHE A 176 -9.21 -6.66 -8.84
CA PHE A 176 -8.04 -6.52 -9.69
C PHE A 176 -8.06 -7.42 -10.93
N ASN A 177 -9.20 -7.79 -11.47
CA ASN A 177 -9.26 -8.03 -12.89
C ASN A 177 -8.97 -6.70 -13.61
N ILE A 178 -7.77 -6.17 -13.31
CA ILE A 178 -7.08 -5.29 -14.22
C ILE A 178 -6.76 -6.19 -15.40
N SER A 179 -7.76 -6.42 -16.26
CA SER A 179 -7.50 -7.07 -17.54
C SER A 179 -6.30 -6.31 -18.10
N GLU A 180 -5.29 -7.04 -18.58
CA GLU A 180 -4.09 -6.41 -19.15
C GLU A 180 -4.50 -5.34 -20.16
N ASP A 181 -5.65 -5.51 -20.83
CA ASP A 181 -6.25 -4.59 -21.78
C ASP A 181 -6.80 -3.29 -21.15
N ALA A 182 -7.48 -3.34 -20.01
CA ALA A 182 -8.01 -2.14 -19.36
C ALA A 182 -6.92 -1.17 -18.88
N ASN A 183 -5.72 -1.68 -18.61
CA ASN A 183 -4.57 -0.92 -18.13
C ASN A 183 -3.64 -0.40 -19.23
N GLN A 184 -3.84 -0.73 -20.49
CA GLN A 184 -2.97 -0.22 -21.56
C GLN A 184 -3.06 1.29 -21.71
N ASP A 185 -4.21 1.89 -21.40
CA ASP A 185 -4.46 3.31 -21.55
C ASP A 185 -3.99 4.18 -20.37
N THR A 186 -3.54 3.56 -19.26
CA THR A 186 -3.10 4.28 -18.05
C THR A 186 -1.74 3.80 -17.51
N PRO A 187 -0.67 3.84 -18.32
CA PRO A 187 0.63 3.28 -17.96
C PRO A 187 1.25 3.90 -16.70
N LEU A 188 0.98 5.17 -16.40
CA LEU A 188 1.46 5.81 -15.18
C LEU A 188 0.92 5.10 -13.92
N LEU A 189 -0.37 4.71 -13.93
CA LEU A 189 -1.00 4.08 -12.77
C LEU A 189 -0.50 2.66 -12.49
N LYS A 190 0.26 2.06 -13.40
CA LYS A 190 0.95 0.76 -13.20
C LYS A 190 2.22 0.88 -12.36
N ARG A 191 2.67 2.08 -12.06
CA ARG A 191 3.91 2.30 -11.29
C ARG A 191 3.61 2.42 -9.80
N ALA A 192 4.38 1.73 -8.98
CA ALA A 192 4.23 1.78 -7.52
C ALA A 192 4.49 3.17 -6.94
N TRP A 193 5.49 3.90 -7.44
CA TRP A 193 5.73 5.30 -7.06
C TRP A 193 4.53 6.19 -7.39
N ALA A 194 3.97 6.07 -8.60
CA ALA A 194 2.80 6.87 -8.99
C ALA A 194 1.55 6.58 -8.13
N PHE A 195 1.41 5.35 -7.61
CA PHE A 195 0.37 5.04 -6.63
C PHE A 195 0.56 5.83 -5.33
N THR A 196 1.80 5.87 -4.80
CA THR A 196 2.11 6.66 -3.60
C THR A 196 1.87 8.15 -3.83
N GLU A 197 2.34 8.69 -4.95
CA GLU A 197 2.10 10.08 -5.37
C GLU A 197 0.61 10.40 -5.44
N ARG A 198 -0.17 9.49 -6.04
CA ARG A 198 -1.62 9.59 -6.17
C ARG A 198 -2.32 9.61 -4.81
N LEU A 199 -1.97 8.71 -3.91
CA LEU A 199 -2.61 8.61 -2.60
C LEU A 199 -2.33 9.82 -1.73
N LEU A 200 -1.10 10.33 -1.75
CA LEU A 200 -0.67 11.49 -0.97
C LEU A 200 -1.24 12.82 -1.48
N SER A 201 -1.42 12.97 -2.78
CA SER A 201 -1.90 14.22 -3.40
C SER A 201 -3.31 14.58 -2.95
N ARG A 202 -3.56 15.84 -2.61
CA ARG A 202 -4.92 16.32 -2.28
C ARG A 202 -5.84 16.34 -3.49
N ARG A 203 -5.31 16.76 -4.64
CA ARG A 203 -5.99 16.87 -5.94
C ARG A 203 -5.07 16.42 -7.03
N ILE A 204 -5.58 15.65 -7.97
CA ILE A 204 -4.83 15.23 -9.15
C ILE A 204 -5.69 15.47 -10.37
N LEU A 205 -5.08 16.09 -11.38
CA LEU A 205 -5.67 16.19 -12.70
C LEU A 205 -4.98 15.18 -13.62
N HIS A 206 -5.69 14.11 -13.90
CA HIS A 206 -5.24 13.04 -14.78
C HIS A 206 -5.49 13.39 -16.25
N PHE A 207 -4.44 13.36 -17.03
CA PHE A 207 -4.52 13.45 -18.48
C PHE A 207 -4.53 12.03 -19.04
N THR A 208 -5.72 11.56 -19.41
CA THR A 208 -5.93 10.27 -20.05
C THR A 208 -5.94 10.42 -21.58
N LYS A 209 -6.03 9.30 -22.28
CA LYS A 209 -6.08 9.30 -23.74
C LYS A 209 -7.34 9.98 -24.31
N SER A 210 -8.44 9.94 -23.56
CA SER A 210 -9.76 10.35 -24.05
C SER A 210 -10.34 11.57 -23.35
N GLU A 211 -9.93 11.86 -22.12
CA GLU A 211 -10.48 12.95 -21.31
C GLU A 211 -9.59 13.32 -20.13
N MET A 212 -9.89 14.42 -19.47
CA MET A 212 -9.33 14.77 -18.19
C MET A 212 -10.22 14.24 -17.05
N ILE A 213 -9.57 13.76 -15.98
CA ILE A 213 -10.23 13.30 -14.76
C ILE A 213 -9.61 14.02 -13.58
N LEU A 214 -10.43 14.72 -12.81
CA LEU A 214 -10.03 15.29 -11.53
C LEU A 214 -10.33 14.27 -10.43
N GLU A 215 -9.31 13.90 -9.67
CA GLU A 215 -9.41 13.08 -8.48
C GLU A 215 -9.05 13.92 -7.26
N CYS A 216 -9.88 13.90 -6.23
CA CYS A 216 -9.57 14.56 -4.96
C CYS A 216 -9.97 13.66 -3.77
N ARG A 217 -9.78 14.18 -2.56
CA ARG A 217 -10.13 13.47 -1.32
C ARG A 217 -11.64 13.33 -1.09
N GLU A 218 -12.46 13.98 -1.91
CA GLU A 218 -13.92 13.94 -1.83
C GLU A 218 -14.55 13.11 -2.95
N GLY A 219 -13.78 12.78 -4.00
CA GLY A 219 -14.27 11.97 -5.13
C GLY A 219 -13.58 12.27 -6.43
N TYR A 220 -14.27 11.89 -7.52
CA TYR A 220 -13.81 12.03 -8.89
C TYR A 220 -14.75 12.90 -9.69
N GLN A 221 -14.20 13.60 -10.67
CA GLN A 221 -14.94 14.32 -11.68
C GLN A 221 -14.29 14.12 -13.05
N CYS A 222 -15.04 13.78 -14.07
CA CYS A 222 -14.53 13.59 -15.42
C CYS A 222 -15.29 14.46 -16.42
N GLU A 223 -14.68 14.74 -17.59
CA GLU A 223 -15.30 15.53 -18.64
C GLU A 223 -16.56 14.85 -19.22
N CYS A 224 -16.65 13.52 -19.16
CA CYS A 224 -17.85 12.80 -19.64
C CYS A 224 -19.00 12.80 -18.62
N GLY A 225 -18.77 13.18 -17.37
CA GLY A 225 -19.77 13.24 -16.30
C GLY A 225 -20.23 11.88 -15.76
N ARG A 226 -19.58 10.78 -16.15
CA ARG A 226 -20.06 9.42 -15.83
C ARG A 226 -19.30 8.72 -14.70
N ILE A 227 -18.14 9.22 -14.30
CA ILE A 227 -17.36 8.60 -13.23
C ILE A 227 -18.10 8.67 -11.89
N GLU A 228 -18.99 9.66 -11.73
CA GLU A 228 -19.79 9.89 -10.52
C GLU A 228 -21.21 9.31 -10.63
N ASP A 229 -21.59 8.66 -11.72
CA ASP A 229 -22.96 8.17 -11.92
C ASP A 229 -23.23 6.94 -11.05
N PRO A 230 -24.02 7.05 -9.97
CA PRO A 230 -24.32 5.94 -9.07
C PRO A 230 -25.18 4.86 -9.77
N ALA A 231 -25.88 5.18 -10.88
CA ALA A 231 -26.68 4.23 -11.63
C ALA A 231 -25.82 3.24 -12.42
N LEU A 232 -24.55 3.58 -12.68
CA LEU A 232 -23.61 2.72 -13.41
C LEU A 232 -22.75 1.87 -12.48
N ASP A 233 -22.77 2.16 -11.17
CA ASP A 233 -21.99 1.42 -10.18
C ASP A 233 -22.74 1.38 -8.85
N SER A 234 -23.53 0.31 -8.66
CA SER A 234 -24.24 0.04 -7.40
C SER A 234 -23.31 -0.26 -6.22
N ARG A 235 -22.01 -0.26 -6.45
CA ARG A 235 -20.94 -0.47 -5.46
C ARG A 235 -20.11 0.82 -5.31
N ALA A 236 -20.78 1.98 -5.23
CA ALA A 236 -20.12 3.26 -4.93
C ALA A 236 -19.63 3.25 -3.47
N THR A 237 -18.56 2.51 -3.25
CA THR A 237 -17.77 2.55 -2.02
C THR A 237 -16.72 3.64 -2.14
N ASP A 238 -16.36 4.22 -1.03
CA ASP A 238 -15.33 5.26 -0.96
C ASP A 238 -14.03 4.75 -1.60
N SER A 239 -13.34 5.60 -2.31
CA SER A 239 -12.04 5.23 -2.86
C SER A 239 -11.02 5.08 -1.73
N ILE A 240 -10.00 4.25 -1.94
CA ILE A 240 -8.85 4.12 -1.00
C ILE A 240 -8.26 5.50 -0.63
N LYS A 241 -8.32 6.46 -1.53
CA LYS A 241 -7.86 7.83 -1.29
C LYS A 241 -8.77 8.60 -0.35
N GLN A 242 -10.09 8.44 -0.47
CA GLN A 242 -11.08 9.07 0.42
C GLN A 242 -10.92 8.52 1.84
N GLU A 243 -10.82 7.20 1.96
CA GLU A 243 -10.63 6.53 3.24
C GLU A 243 -9.29 6.90 3.90
N PHE A 244 -8.20 6.92 3.14
CA PHE A 244 -6.90 7.41 3.61
C PHE A 244 -7.01 8.85 4.11
N ALA A 245 -7.66 9.73 3.36
CA ALA A 245 -7.83 11.13 3.73
C ALA A 245 -8.69 11.28 4.99
N ARG A 246 -9.74 10.46 5.14
CA ARG A 246 -10.61 10.44 6.33
C ARG A 246 -9.81 10.09 7.57
N ILE A 247 -9.08 8.96 7.56
CA ILE A 247 -8.29 8.49 8.71
C ILE A 247 -7.22 9.51 9.10
N VAL A 248 -6.47 10.03 8.13
CA VAL A 248 -5.43 11.05 8.40
C VAL A 248 -6.04 12.36 8.95
N ALA A 249 -7.18 12.81 8.42
CA ALA A 249 -7.84 14.03 8.90
C ALA A 249 -8.41 13.87 10.31
N GLU A 250 -9.00 12.73 10.62
CA GLU A 250 -9.55 12.44 11.96
C GLU A 250 -8.48 12.37 13.03
N THR A 251 -7.31 11.83 12.68
CA THR A 251 -6.17 11.71 13.59
C THR A 251 -5.57 13.08 13.90
N ASN A 252 -5.54 13.98 12.91
CA ASN A 252 -4.97 15.32 13.05
C ASN A 252 -5.95 16.35 13.68
N ARG A 253 -7.22 15.98 13.91
CA ARG A 253 -8.16 16.82 14.64
C ARG A 253 -7.76 16.87 16.11
N ARG A 254 -7.26 18.00 16.57
CA ARG A 254 -7.12 18.27 18.01
C ARG A 254 -8.52 18.18 18.64
N PRO A 255 -8.70 17.50 19.81
CA PRO A 255 -9.96 17.57 20.52
C PRO A 255 -10.26 19.06 20.77
N SER A 256 -11.35 19.56 20.17
CA SER A 256 -11.86 20.88 20.53
C SER A 256 -12.36 20.79 21.97
N PHE A 257 -11.60 21.36 22.87
CA PHE A 257 -12.10 21.65 24.20
C PHE A 257 -13.15 22.75 24.02
N ASP A 258 -14.41 22.33 23.92
CA ASP A 258 -15.52 23.26 23.91
C ASP A 258 -15.65 23.79 25.33
N GLY A 259 -15.02 24.95 25.54
CA GLY A 259 -15.01 25.65 26.81
C GLY A 259 -16.33 26.41 27.07
N SER A 260 -17.44 25.72 26.95
CA SER A 260 -18.71 26.21 27.53
C SER A 260 -18.72 25.90 29.01
N GLY A 261 -18.10 26.79 29.78
CA GLY A 261 -18.18 26.79 31.24
C GLY A 261 -19.57 27.10 31.69
N ASP A 262 -20.37 26.09 31.98
CA ASP A 262 -21.50 26.19 32.88
C ASP A 262 -21.06 25.74 34.28
N GLN A 263 -21.01 26.72 35.18
CA GLN A 263 -20.87 26.47 36.62
C GLN A 263 -22.07 25.66 37.09
N MET A 264 -21.88 24.42 37.45
CA MET A 264 -22.81 23.69 38.31
C MET A 264 -22.11 23.16 39.54
N ASN A 265 -22.45 23.75 40.66
CA ASN A 265 -22.20 23.24 42.00
C ASN A 265 -23.00 21.96 42.26
N GLY A 266 -22.30 20.94 42.76
CA GLY A 266 -22.89 19.86 43.54
C GLY A 266 -22.99 18.52 42.84
N ILE A 267 -22.32 17.54 43.44
CA ILE A 267 -22.45 16.08 43.41
C ILE A 267 -21.17 15.38 42.97
N GLU A 268 -20.35 15.07 43.96
CA GLU A 268 -19.10 14.32 43.83
C GLU A 268 -19.26 12.81 43.53
N THR A 269 -20.48 12.28 43.46
CA THR A 269 -20.71 10.82 43.33
C THR A 269 -21.05 10.35 41.90
N VAL A 270 -21.38 11.26 40.98
CA VAL A 270 -21.71 10.92 39.57
C VAL A 270 -20.48 11.01 38.65
N THR A 271 -19.45 11.73 39.06
CA THR A 271 -18.25 11.98 38.28
C THR A 271 -17.40 10.73 38.03
N THR A 272 -17.39 9.75 38.95
CA THR A 272 -16.55 8.53 38.81
C THR A 272 -17.15 7.54 37.80
N GLN A 273 -18.46 7.43 37.72
CA GLN A 273 -19.11 6.55 36.73
C GLN A 273 -19.11 7.17 35.32
N LEU A 274 -19.32 8.48 35.20
CA LEU A 274 -19.24 9.19 33.91
C LEU A 274 -17.79 9.22 33.37
N ALA A 275 -16.80 9.42 34.24
CA ALA A 275 -15.40 9.38 33.85
C ALA A 275 -14.98 7.98 33.36
N SER A 276 -15.41 6.90 34.05
CA SER A 276 -15.13 5.53 33.61
C SER A 276 -15.83 5.18 32.30
N THR A 277 -17.09 5.58 32.10
CA THR A 277 -17.82 5.35 30.84
C THR A 277 -17.23 6.15 29.68
N THR A 278 -16.80 7.39 29.93
CA THR A 278 -16.13 8.21 28.92
C THR A 278 -14.75 7.66 28.54
N LEU A 279 -13.99 7.15 29.51
CA LEU A 279 -12.70 6.47 29.27
C LEU A 279 -12.89 5.17 28.51
N ILE A 280 -13.90 4.35 28.83
CA ILE A 280 -14.19 3.09 28.15
C ILE A 280 -14.65 3.37 26.70
N ASN A 281 -15.52 4.34 26.49
CA ASN A 281 -15.97 4.73 25.15
C ASN A 281 -14.82 5.36 24.33
N GLY A 282 -13.96 6.14 24.97
CA GLY A 282 -12.75 6.67 24.35
C GLY A 282 -11.78 5.57 23.93
N ALA A 283 -11.54 4.59 24.78
CA ALA A 283 -10.66 3.45 24.48
C ALA A 283 -11.23 2.57 23.36
N LYS A 284 -12.54 2.29 23.36
CA LYS A 284 -13.20 1.54 22.27
C LYS A 284 -13.10 2.28 20.93
N ASN A 285 -13.28 3.60 20.92
CA ASN A 285 -13.16 4.42 19.72
C ASN A 285 -11.72 4.40 19.17
N ILE A 286 -10.70 4.45 20.03
CA ILE A 286 -9.28 4.38 19.63
C ILE A 286 -8.96 2.99 19.05
N SER A 287 -9.45 1.91 19.66
CA SER A 287 -9.25 0.55 19.15
C SER A 287 -9.87 0.36 17.77
N GLN A 288 -11.10 0.81 17.58
CA GLN A 288 -11.79 0.72 16.30
C GLN A 288 -11.07 1.51 15.19
N LYS A 289 -10.67 2.75 15.47
CA LYS A 289 -9.92 3.58 14.49
C LYS A 289 -8.58 2.98 14.11
N ARG A 290 -7.93 2.34 15.06
CA ARG A 290 -6.68 1.62 14.82
C ARG A 290 -6.88 0.41 13.90
N GLU A 291 -7.98 -0.31 14.07
CA GLU A 291 -8.35 -1.44 13.23
C GLU A 291 -8.69 -0.99 11.80
N GLU A 292 -9.48 0.07 11.63
CA GLU A 292 -9.75 0.70 10.34
C GLU A 292 -8.46 1.12 9.62
N ALA A 293 -7.52 1.73 10.36
CA ALA A 293 -6.23 2.12 9.80
C ALA A 293 -5.35 0.92 9.40
N LEU A 294 -5.43 -0.20 10.13
CA LEU A 294 -4.75 -1.45 9.75
C LEU A 294 -5.36 -2.08 8.50
N GLN A 295 -6.68 -2.12 8.41
CA GLN A 295 -7.37 -2.60 7.22
C GLN A 295 -6.98 -1.76 6.01
N LEU A 296 -7.03 -0.43 6.12
CA LEU A 296 -6.56 0.45 5.07
C LEU A 296 -5.11 0.16 4.68
N TRP A 297 -4.21 -0.04 5.66
CA TRP A 297 -2.82 -0.39 5.40
C TRP A 297 -2.68 -1.67 4.57
N SER A 298 -3.45 -2.70 4.88
CA SER A 298 -3.47 -3.96 4.14
C SER A 298 -3.86 -3.74 2.68
N TYR A 299 -4.91 -2.94 2.42
CA TYR A 299 -5.30 -2.54 1.07
C TYR A 299 -4.22 -1.73 0.35
N VAL A 300 -3.58 -0.79 1.06
CA VAL A 300 -2.48 0.01 0.50
C VAL A 300 -1.34 -0.90 0.04
N ILE A 301 -0.95 -1.90 0.84
CA ILE A 301 0.10 -2.85 0.45
C ILE A 301 -0.32 -3.71 -0.73
N THR A 302 -1.56 -4.19 -0.77
CA THR A 302 -2.08 -4.98 -1.89
C THR A 302 -2.02 -4.17 -3.19
N GLU A 303 -2.54 -2.95 -3.19
CA GLU A 303 -2.51 -2.04 -4.33
C GLU A 303 -1.07 -1.70 -4.76
N PHE A 304 -0.22 -1.40 -3.79
CA PHE A 304 1.18 -1.07 -4.05
C PHE A 304 1.93 -2.24 -4.68
N THR A 305 1.76 -3.46 -4.14
CA THR A 305 2.49 -4.65 -4.60
C THR A 305 1.98 -5.21 -5.93
N ALA A 306 0.76 -4.84 -6.33
CA ALA A 306 0.22 -5.12 -7.66
C ALA A 306 0.90 -4.29 -8.78
N ARG A 307 1.67 -3.26 -8.41
CA ARG A 307 2.28 -2.32 -9.34
C ARG A 307 3.76 -2.58 -9.56
N ASN A 308 4.26 -2.05 -10.68
CA ASN A 308 5.65 -2.25 -11.09
C ASN A 308 6.60 -1.25 -10.42
N LEU A 309 7.75 -1.76 -9.96
CA LEU A 309 8.90 -0.97 -9.56
C LEU A 309 10.04 -1.16 -10.55
N THR A 310 10.74 -0.09 -10.90
CA THR A 310 11.94 -0.17 -11.75
C THR A 310 13.10 -0.79 -10.99
N TYR A 311 13.22 -0.47 -9.71
CA TYR A 311 14.24 -1.01 -8.80
C TYR A 311 13.57 -1.63 -7.59
N ASP A 312 13.88 -2.91 -7.33
CA ASP A 312 13.34 -3.66 -6.19
C ASP A 312 13.72 -3.00 -4.85
N SER A 313 14.90 -2.36 -4.82
CA SER A 313 15.40 -1.60 -3.66
C SER A 313 14.49 -0.45 -3.23
N ASP A 314 13.66 0.07 -4.13
CA ASP A 314 12.78 1.20 -3.82
C ASP A 314 11.50 0.78 -3.08
N ARG A 315 11.24 -0.52 -2.94
CA ARG A 315 9.97 -1.06 -2.43
C ARG A 315 9.57 -0.45 -1.08
N LEU A 316 10.43 -0.52 -0.09
CA LEU A 316 10.15 0.02 1.25
C LEU A 316 10.19 1.54 1.27
N LEU A 317 11.08 2.14 0.49
CA LEU A 317 11.21 3.59 0.41
C LEU A 317 9.96 4.24 -0.21
N ALA A 318 9.44 3.65 -1.28
CA ALA A 318 8.28 4.18 -1.98
C ALA A 318 7.01 4.19 -1.12
N ILE A 319 6.86 3.25 -0.18
CA ILE A 319 5.69 3.16 0.71
C ILE A 319 5.87 3.91 2.03
N ALA A 320 7.11 4.25 2.41
CA ALA A 320 7.43 4.86 3.70
C ALA A 320 6.65 6.17 3.96
N SER A 321 6.47 6.98 2.94
CA SER A 321 5.70 8.24 3.02
C SER A 321 4.23 8.03 3.42
N ILE A 322 3.61 6.94 2.96
CA ILE A 322 2.23 6.57 3.36
C ILE A 322 2.23 6.08 4.80
N ALA A 323 3.23 5.25 5.18
CA ALA A 323 3.37 4.79 6.55
C ALA A 323 3.53 5.97 7.53
N ASN A 324 4.33 6.98 7.17
CA ASN A 324 4.47 8.22 7.96
C ASN A 324 3.13 8.90 8.25
N GLN A 325 2.27 8.99 7.24
CA GLN A 325 0.94 9.62 7.39
C GLN A 325 -0.04 8.79 8.23
N LEU A 326 0.09 7.45 8.23
CA LEU A 326 -0.79 6.54 9.00
C LEU A 326 -0.27 6.26 10.42
N SER A 327 1.03 6.44 10.68
CA SER A 327 1.65 6.18 11.99
C SER A 327 0.92 6.83 13.17
N PRO A 328 0.47 8.09 13.09
CA PRO A 328 -0.29 8.72 14.18
C PRO A 328 -1.63 8.03 14.46
N ALA A 329 -2.32 7.50 13.43
CA ALA A 329 -3.59 6.77 13.60
C ALA A 329 -3.37 5.40 14.26
N LEU A 330 -2.26 4.75 13.92
CA LEU A 330 -1.90 3.43 14.41
C LEU A 330 -1.24 3.45 15.79
N HIS A 331 -0.75 4.62 16.24
CA HIS A 331 -0.02 4.76 17.51
C HIS A 331 1.08 3.69 17.65
N SER A 332 1.89 3.49 16.61
CA SER A 332 2.84 2.39 16.52
C SER A 332 4.09 2.78 15.75
N GLY A 333 5.21 2.17 16.11
CA GLY A 333 6.42 2.17 15.30
C GLY A 333 6.22 1.35 14.02
N TYR A 334 6.99 1.68 13.00
CA TYR A 334 6.99 1.02 11.71
C TYR A 334 8.39 0.46 11.40
N VAL A 335 8.47 -0.84 11.11
CA VAL A 335 9.73 -1.56 10.92
C VAL A 335 9.63 -2.45 9.68
N VAL A 336 10.45 -2.17 8.69
CA VAL A 336 10.61 -2.98 7.47
C VAL A 336 9.26 -3.46 6.88
N GLY A 337 8.30 -2.56 6.75
CA GLY A 337 6.99 -2.87 6.18
C GLY A 337 5.91 -3.29 7.18
N GLN A 338 6.23 -3.40 8.47
CA GLN A 338 5.33 -3.89 9.51
C GLN A 338 5.13 -2.88 10.65
N TRP A 339 3.98 -2.97 11.31
CA TRP A 339 3.66 -2.19 12.50
C TRP A 339 4.04 -2.98 13.76
N THR A 340 4.79 -2.35 14.68
CA THR A 340 5.42 -3.04 15.82
C THR A 340 4.44 -3.65 16.82
N PHE A 341 3.18 -3.21 16.82
CA PHE A 341 2.15 -3.74 17.71
C PHE A 341 1.35 -4.90 17.11
N SER A 342 1.43 -5.11 15.80
CA SER A 342 0.48 -6.00 15.11
C SER A 342 1.13 -7.27 14.63
N THR A 343 0.68 -8.39 15.18
CA THR A 343 0.98 -9.73 14.67
C THR A 343 0.31 -9.99 13.32
N MET A 344 -0.80 -9.30 13.01
CA MET A 344 -1.50 -9.42 11.72
C MET A 344 -0.59 -9.13 10.54
N GLY A 345 0.40 -8.25 10.71
CA GLY A 345 1.39 -8.00 9.67
C GLY A 345 2.19 -9.22 9.23
N LEU A 346 2.21 -10.31 10.01
CA LEU A 346 2.85 -11.57 9.64
C LEU A 346 1.95 -12.48 8.79
N LEU A 347 0.67 -12.17 8.65
CA LEU A 347 -0.33 -12.98 7.94
C LEU A 347 -0.44 -12.62 6.45
N TRP A 348 0.61 -12.05 5.90
CA TRP A 348 0.66 -11.76 4.47
C TRP A 348 0.88 -13.03 3.62
N TYR A 349 0.36 -13.02 2.41
CA TYR A 349 0.60 -14.05 1.41
C TYR A 349 0.51 -13.48 -0.02
N PRO A 350 1.29 -14.02 -0.98
CA PRO A 350 1.16 -13.64 -2.37
C PRO A 350 -0.04 -14.33 -3.01
N THR A 351 -0.75 -13.64 -3.89
CA THR A 351 -1.89 -14.22 -4.63
C THR A 351 -1.48 -15.30 -5.63
N ASP A 352 -0.26 -15.20 -6.16
CA ASP A 352 0.32 -16.18 -7.07
C ASP A 352 1.80 -16.42 -6.74
N SER A 353 2.04 -17.40 -5.89
CA SER A 353 3.39 -17.77 -5.45
C SER A 353 4.28 -18.26 -6.61
N THR A 354 3.70 -18.70 -7.76
CA THR A 354 4.46 -19.17 -8.93
C THR A 354 5.22 -18.04 -9.62
N ARG A 355 4.71 -16.81 -9.51
CA ARG A 355 5.32 -15.59 -10.06
C ARG A 355 6.32 -14.93 -9.10
N CYS A 356 6.38 -15.42 -7.87
CA CYS A 356 7.16 -14.81 -6.81
C CYS A 356 8.64 -15.14 -6.88
N ARG A 357 9.44 -14.19 -6.39
CA ARG A 357 10.88 -14.34 -6.13
C ARG A 357 11.26 -13.51 -4.91
N ARG A 358 12.38 -13.84 -4.26
CA ARG A 358 12.92 -13.00 -3.18
C ARG A 358 13.34 -11.63 -3.73
N SER A 359 13.05 -10.61 -2.95
CA SER A 359 13.48 -9.25 -3.24
C SER A 359 15.01 -9.17 -3.20
N LYS A 360 15.59 -8.38 -4.10
CA LYS A 360 17.03 -8.14 -4.07
C LYS A 360 17.40 -7.33 -2.83
N PRO A 361 18.62 -7.53 -2.30
CA PRO A 361 19.10 -6.75 -1.17
C PRO A 361 19.02 -5.25 -1.43
N PHE A 362 18.60 -4.50 -0.40
CA PHE A 362 18.65 -3.06 -0.40
C PHE A 362 19.96 -2.60 0.25
N THR A 363 20.78 -1.82 -0.47
CA THR A 363 22.09 -1.32 0.02
C THR A 363 22.98 -2.38 0.69
N GLY A 364 22.92 -3.63 0.22
CA GLY A 364 23.70 -4.76 0.76
C GLY A 364 23.05 -5.53 1.91
N HIS A 365 21.86 -5.14 2.36
CA HIS A 365 21.12 -5.84 3.40
C HIS A 365 19.91 -6.57 2.81
N ASN A 366 19.72 -7.82 3.21
CA ASN A 366 18.56 -8.61 2.82
C ASN A 366 17.31 -8.09 3.57
N VAL A 367 16.17 -8.05 2.87
CA VAL A 367 14.89 -7.83 3.53
C VAL A 367 14.54 -9.07 4.35
N PRO A 368 14.21 -8.93 5.64
CA PRO A 368 13.87 -10.07 6.50
C PRO A 368 12.72 -10.89 5.92
N SER A 369 12.79 -12.21 6.07
CA SER A 369 11.80 -13.12 5.47
C SER A 369 10.38 -12.96 6.03
N TRP A 370 10.26 -12.44 7.23
CA TRP A 370 8.98 -12.16 7.88
C TRP A 370 8.25 -10.95 7.29
N SER A 371 8.97 -10.04 6.62
CA SER A 371 8.37 -8.89 5.96
C SER A 371 7.75 -9.26 4.60
N TRP A 372 6.57 -8.73 4.30
CA TRP A 372 5.96 -8.84 2.98
C TRP A 372 6.85 -8.30 1.85
N ALA A 373 7.72 -7.35 2.18
CA ALA A 373 8.64 -6.77 1.22
C ALA A 373 9.76 -7.73 0.80
N SER A 374 9.92 -8.87 1.48
CA SER A 374 10.90 -9.91 1.13
C SER A 374 10.56 -10.66 -0.16
N VAL A 375 9.30 -10.57 -0.63
CA VAL A 375 8.80 -11.26 -1.81
C VAL A 375 8.25 -10.27 -2.81
N GLN A 376 8.43 -10.53 -4.10
CA GLN A 376 7.94 -9.71 -5.20
C GLN A 376 7.49 -10.57 -6.37
N GLY A 377 6.70 -10.01 -7.27
CA GLY A 377 6.20 -10.67 -8.50
C GLY A 377 4.70 -10.95 -8.49
N SER A 378 4.05 -10.80 -7.34
CA SER A 378 2.62 -10.95 -7.16
C SER A 378 2.08 -9.93 -6.16
N PRO A 379 0.81 -9.53 -6.24
CA PRO A 379 0.15 -8.78 -5.18
C PRO A 379 0.22 -9.53 -3.85
N ILE A 380 0.38 -8.78 -2.77
CA ILE A 380 0.40 -9.31 -1.40
C ILE A 380 -0.93 -9.00 -0.73
N PHE A 381 -1.53 -10.03 -0.16
CA PHE A 381 -2.74 -9.94 0.65
C PHE A 381 -2.42 -10.21 2.12
N PHE A 382 -3.36 -9.81 2.98
CA PHE A 382 -3.32 -10.09 4.41
C PHE A 382 -4.63 -10.73 4.84
N ASP A 383 -4.58 -11.71 5.72
CA ASP A 383 -5.79 -12.22 6.33
C ASP A 383 -6.40 -11.19 7.28
N THR A 384 -7.70 -11.02 7.16
CA THR A 384 -8.49 -10.20 8.09
C THR A 384 -8.89 -11.08 9.28
N ILE A 385 -8.14 -11.00 10.36
CA ILE A 385 -8.39 -11.78 11.58
C ILE A 385 -8.66 -10.81 12.72
N SER A 386 -9.65 -11.12 13.55
CA SER A 386 -9.88 -10.40 14.78
C SER A 386 -8.64 -10.49 15.68
N ALA A 387 -8.29 -9.41 16.36
CA ALA A 387 -7.19 -9.40 17.31
C ALA A 387 -7.38 -10.42 18.46
N MET A 388 -8.62 -10.86 18.70
CA MET A 388 -8.94 -11.87 19.70
C MET A 388 -8.59 -13.30 19.28
N ASP A 389 -8.38 -13.53 17.98
CA ASP A 389 -8.08 -14.86 17.44
C ASP A 389 -6.57 -15.11 17.26
N LEU A 390 -5.72 -14.20 17.76
CA LEU A 390 -4.27 -14.30 17.62
C LEU A 390 -3.67 -15.20 18.72
N ALA A 391 -3.00 -16.26 18.29
CA ALA A 391 -2.33 -17.26 19.12
C ALA A 391 -0.83 -17.01 19.32
N CYS A 392 -0.29 -15.95 18.74
CA CYS A 392 1.13 -15.62 18.89
C CYS A 392 1.35 -14.18 19.32
N ARG A 393 2.51 -13.93 19.93
CA ARG A 393 2.99 -12.58 20.30
C ARG A 393 4.25 -12.26 19.54
N VAL A 394 4.31 -11.05 19.04
CA VAL A 394 5.47 -10.50 18.34
C VAL A 394 6.17 -9.46 19.21
N SER A 395 7.48 -9.51 19.25
CA SER A 395 8.30 -8.42 19.77
C SER A 395 9.41 -8.07 18.79
N PHE A 396 9.60 -6.79 18.57
CA PHE A 396 10.66 -6.26 17.71
C PHE A 396 11.86 -5.90 18.58
N ALA A 397 13.08 -6.19 18.10
CA ALA A 397 14.31 -5.95 18.88
C ALA A 397 14.52 -4.46 19.20
N SER A 398 13.98 -3.56 18.37
CA SER A 398 13.96 -2.12 18.61
C SER A 398 12.52 -1.64 18.83
N SER A 399 12.14 -1.42 20.07
CA SER A 399 10.80 -0.91 20.44
C SER A 399 10.60 0.58 20.18
N GLU A 400 11.64 1.33 19.80
CA GLU A 400 11.65 2.78 19.63
C GLU A 400 12.10 3.21 18.22
N VAL A 401 11.56 2.60 17.18
CA VAL A 401 11.83 3.12 15.84
C VAL A 401 10.82 4.21 15.54
N ASP A 402 11.24 5.45 15.72
CA ASP A 402 10.57 6.60 15.09
C ASP A 402 10.61 6.42 13.57
N VAL A 403 9.48 6.53 12.91
CA VAL A 403 9.38 6.44 11.45
C VAL A 403 10.32 7.46 10.77
N ALA A 404 10.58 8.59 11.43
CA ALA A 404 11.53 9.60 10.98
C ALA A 404 13.01 9.18 11.12
N SER A 405 13.31 8.24 12.02
CA SER A 405 14.66 7.68 12.21
C SER A 405 14.86 6.33 11.50
N TRP A 406 13.86 5.90 10.72
CA TRP A 406 13.90 4.63 10.03
C TRP A 406 15.09 4.52 9.09
N SER A 407 15.98 3.61 9.44
CA SER A 407 17.03 3.15 8.53
C SER A 407 16.56 1.84 7.90
N PRO A 408 16.39 1.76 6.59
CA PRO A 408 16.07 0.50 5.91
C PRO A 408 17.18 -0.55 6.04
N LEU A 409 18.18 -0.29 6.85
CA LEU A 409 19.51 -0.91 6.83
C LEU A 409 19.82 -1.80 8.03
N SER A 410 18.98 -1.85 9.06
CA SER A 410 19.20 -2.80 10.14
C SER A 410 18.63 -4.16 9.71
N GLY A 411 19.49 -5.17 9.67
CA GLY A 411 19.08 -6.58 9.53
C GLY A 411 18.23 -6.98 10.73
N GLU A 412 16.97 -6.51 10.76
CA GLU A 412 16.12 -6.63 11.91
C GLU A 412 15.56 -8.03 12.02
N THR A 413 15.66 -8.55 13.20
CA THR A 413 15.04 -9.80 13.59
C THR A 413 13.80 -9.48 14.43
N ILE A 414 12.81 -10.36 14.36
CA ILE A 414 11.70 -10.35 15.30
C ILE A 414 11.81 -11.53 16.24
N GLU A 415 11.39 -11.34 17.47
CA GLU A 415 11.16 -12.43 18.40
C GLU A 415 9.68 -12.78 18.40
N LEU A 416 9.38 -14.04 18.13
CA LEU A 416 8.04 -14.60 18.23
C LEU A 416 7.92 -15.45 19.50
N SER A 417 6.78 -15.34 20.16
CA SER A 417 6.36 -16.23 21.22
C SER A 417 5.08 -16.92 20.80
N ALA A 418 5.15 -18.22 20.53
CA ALA A 418 4.03 -18.96 19.97
C ALA A 418 4.11 -20.46 20.30
N ALA A 419 3.00 -21.17 20.08
CA ALA A 419 2.99 -22.62 20.04
C ALA A 419 3.68 -23.11 18.76
N MET A 420 4.54 -24.14 18.90
CA MET A 420 5.36 -24.65 17.82
C MET A 420 5.16 -26.14 17.62
N ALA A 421 4.91 -26.55 16.38
CA ALA A 421 5.02 -27.92 15.92
C ALA A 421 6.37 -28.11 15.21
N THR A 422 7.30 -28.75 15.86
CA THR A 422 8.63 -29.10 15.31
C THR A 422 8.61 -30.46 14.60
N GLU A 423 9.66 -30.76 13.84
CA GLU A 423 9.82 -32.07 13.13
C GLU A 423 8.69 -32.35 12.13
N VAL A 424 8.07 -31.30 11.56
CA VAL A 424 7.07 -31.42 10.50
C VAL A 424 7.79 -31.80 9.19
N THR A 425 7.37 -32.89 8.56
CA THR A 425 8.03 -33.40 7.36
C THR A 425 7.44 -32.77 6.11
N PHE A 426 8.28 -32.18 5.30
CA PHE A 426 7.90 -31.65 3.99
C PHE A 426 7.92 -32.73 2.92
N THR A 427 6.90 -32.71 2.05
CA THR A 427 6.83 -33.57 0.86
C THR A 427 6.24 -32.79 -0.31
N SER A 428 6.85 -32.87 -1.47
CA SER A 428 6.30 -32.34 -2.71
C SER A 428 5.95 -33.48 -3.67
N THR A 429 4.76 -33.41 -4.24
CA THR A 429 4.36 -34.34 -5.30
C THR A 429 4.41 -33.60 -6.64
N ARG A 430 5.10 -34.19 -7.62
CA ARG A 430 5.10 -33.67 -8.99
C ARG A 430 3.93 -34.30 -9.73
N SER A 431 2.79 -33.60 -9.78
CA SER A 431 1.76 -33.88 -10.77
C SER A 431 2.06 -33.13 -12.06
N ALA A 432 1.66 -33.68 -13.21
CA ALA A 432 1.89 -33.05 -14.51
C ALA A 432 1.14 -31.70 -14.68
N SER A 433 0.14 -31.42 -13.84
CA SER A 433 -0.70 -30.22 -13.93
C SER A 433 -0.48 -29.19 -12.81
N SER A 434 -0.10 -29.62 -11.60
CA SER A 434 0.17 -28.73 -10.47
C SER A 434 1.01 -29.44 -9.41
N PRO A 435 2.13 -28.87 -8.96
CA PRO A 435 2.85 -29.41 -7.81
C PRO A 435 2.03 -29.16 -6.55
N SER A 436 1.80 -30.20 -5.73
CA SER A 436 1.29 -30.02 -4.38
C SER A 436 2.43 -30.09 -3.38
N TYR A 437 2.33 -29.25 -2.36
CA TYR A 437 3.29 -29.17 -1.26
C TYR A 437 2.55 -29.55 0.02
N LEU A 438 3.05 -30.58 0.69
CA LEU A 438 2.42 -31.18 1.84
C LEU A 438 3.34 -31.13 3.06
N LEU A 439 2.73 -30.94 4.20
CA LEU A 439 3.37 -31.05 5.51
C LEU A 439 2.72 -32.19 6.29
N SER A 440 3.55 -33.03 6.91
CA SER A 440 3.03 -34.17 7.69
C SER A 440 3.71 -34.27 9.05
N ARG A 441 2.91 -34.57 10.09
CA ARG A 441 3.37 -34.86 11.45
C ARG A 441 2.35 -35.75 12.14
N ASN A 442 2.82 -36.80 12.84
CA ASN A 442 1.98 -37.69 13.63
C ASN A 442 0.78 -38.31 12.85
N GLY A 443 0.95 -38.55 11.54
CA GLY A 443 -0.10 -39.13 10.70
C GLY A 443 -1.07 -38.11 10.07
N VAL A 444 -1.05 -36.86 10.50
CA VAL A 444 -1.85 -35.78 9.91
C VAL A 444 -1.07 -35.11 8.78
N VAL A 445 -1.72 -34.95 7.65
CA VAL A 445 -1.14 -34.34 6.43
C VAL A 445 -1.98 -33.12 6.03
N VAL A 446 -1.35 -32.00 5.80
CA VAL A 446 -2.00 -30.74 5.42
C VAL A 446 -1.32 -30.09 4.23
N ASP A 447 -2.05 -29.30 3.49
CA ASP A 447 -1.54 -28.50 2.40
C ASP A 447 -0.67 -27.35 2.93
N PHE A 448 0.36 -27.04 2.18
CA PHE A 448 1.30 -25.98 2.46
C PHE A 448 1.46 -25.06 1.25
N THR A 449 1.37 -23.77 1.48
CA THR A 449 1.61 -22.75 0.45
C THR A 449 2.95 -22.07 0.68
N PRO A 450 4.01 -22.42 -0.09
CA PRO A 450 5.26 -21.66 -0.04
C PRO A 450 5.07 -20.22 -0.50
N ASP A 451 5.82 -19.30 0.08
CA ASP A 451 5.87 -17.90 -0.39
C ASP A 451 6.35 -17.79 -1.85
N ILE A 452 7.10 -18.78 -2.33
CA ILE A 452 7.64 -18.88 -3.69
C ILE A 452 7.47 -20.30 -4.23
N ILE A 453 6.92 -20.45 -5.43
CA ILE A 453 6.70 -21.74 -6.11
C ILE A 453 7.41 -21.76 -7.47
N PRO A 454 8.22 -22.80 -7.81
CA PRO A 454 8.74 -23.79 -6.87
C PRO A 454 9.71 -23.16 -5.88
N PRO A 455 9.82 -23.68 -4.66
CA PRO A 455 10.83 -23.24 -3.71
C PRO A 455 12.22 -23.34 -4.30
N ARG A 456 12.99 -22.27 -4.26
CA ARG A 456 14.33 -22.17 -4.87
C ARG A 456 15.24 -21.17 -4.18
N GLY A 457 16.53 -21.27 -4.46
CA GLY A 457 17.53 -20.44 -3.79
C GLY A 457 17.60 -20.81 -2.33
N ASP A 458 17.61 -19.81 -1.46
CA ASP A 458 17.61 -20.00 -0.02
C ASP A 458 16.31 -20.60 0.54
N ASP A 459 15.23 -20.59 -0.24
CA ASP A 459 13.95 -21.23 0.09
C ASP A 459 13.84 -22.64 -0.48
N SER A 460 14.93 -23.22 -1.01
CA SER A 460 14.91 -24.58 -1.58
C SER A 460 14.54 -25.62 -0.52
N LEU A 461 13.59 -26.48 -0.85
CA LEU A 461 13.08 -27.53 0.02
C LEU A 461 13.29 -28.91 -0.60
N HIS A 462 13.60 -29.88 0.23
CA HIS A 462 13.83 -31.25 -0.17
C HIS A 462 12.82 -32.19 0.50
N ASN A 463 12.33 -33.17 -0.23
CA ASN A 463 11.43 -34.19 0.34
C ASN A 463 12.07 -34.86 1.55
N GLY A 464 11.31 -34.94 2.65
CA GLY A 464 11.80 -35.43 3.93
C GLY A 464 12.45 -34.38 4.83
N GLU A 465 12.61 -33.14 4.36
CA GLU A 465 13.12 -32.05 5.17
C GLU A 465 12.22 -31.76 6.38
N LYS A 466 12.85 -31.43 7.50
CA LYS A 466 12.16 -31.13 8.76
C LYS A 466 11.97 -29.63 8.92
N LEU A 467 10.73 -29.22 8.98
CA LEU A 467 10.30 -27.84 9.15
C LEU A 467 9.68 -27.61 10.51
N THR A 468 9.41 -26.36 10.83
CA THR A 468 8.72 -25.92 12.03
C THR A 468 7.47 -25.15 11.63
N CYS A 469 6.32 -25.52 12.17
CA CYS A 469 5.09 -24.77 12.02
C CYS A 469 4.77 -24.02 13.30
N VAL A 470 4.33 -22.78 13.18
CA VAL A 470 4.00 -21.90 14.29
C VAL A 470 2.54 -21.50 14.17
N LEU A 471 1.78 -21.71 15.23
CA LEU A 471 0.38 -21.28 15.29
C LEU A 471 0.34 -19.75 15.42
N VAL A 472 -0.30 -19.06 14.49
CA VAL A 472 -0.44 -17.60 14.51
C VAL A 472 -1.87 -17.20 14.85
N SER A 473 -2.86 -17.86 14.28
CA SER A 473 -4.25 -17.57 14.54
C SER A 473 -5.09 -18.83 14.48
N MET A 474 -6.15 -18.79 15.25
CA MET A 474 -7.21 -19.79 15.24
C MET A 474 -8.53 -19.06 15.43
N THR A 475 -9.46 -19.23 14.51
CA THR A 475 -10.80 -18.65 14.63
C THR A 475 -11.76 -19.65 15.28
N TYR A 476 -12.77 -19.15 15.98
CA TYR A 476 -13.84 -19.95 16.57
C TYR A 476 -14.62 -20.79 15.55
N ARG A 477 -14.48 -20.48 14.27
CA ARG A 477 -15.14 -21.13 13.15
C ARG A 477 -14.20 -22.01 12.33
N SER A 478 -13.23 -22.65 13.01
CA SER A 478 -12.49 -23.77 12.42
C SER A 478 -11.40 -23.46 11.38
N SER A 479 -10.84 -22.27 11.33
CA SER A 479 -9.63 -22.07 10.51
C SER A 479 -8.39 -21.91 11.37
N ILE A 480 -7.33 -22.64 11.01
CA ILE A 480 -6.00 -22.54 11.61
C ILE A 480 -5.08 -21.88 10.60
N ILE A 481 -4.40 -20.83 11.03
CA ILE A 481 -3.37 -20.17 10.22
C ILE A 481 -2.04 -20.24 10.95
N GLY A 482 -1.04 -20.76 10.26
CA GLY A 482 0.31 -20.90 10.79
C GLY A 482 1.38 -20.38 9.83
N LEU A 483 2.52 -20.02 10.38
CA LEU A 483 3.73 -19.78 9.60
C LEU A 483 4.54 -21.07 9.48
N VAL A 484 5.09 -21.29 8.30
CA VAL A 484 6.03 -22.38 8.05
C VAL A 484 7.43 -21.81 8.00
N LEU A 485 8.27 -22.35 8.88
CA LEU A 485 9.61 -21.84 9.13
C LEU A 485 10.66 -22.92 8.86
N GLN A 486 11.74 -22.51 8.21
CA GLN A 486 12.95 -23.30 8.01
C GLN A 486 13.98 -22.85 9.04
N ARG A 487 14.61 -23.80 9.72
CA ARG A 487 15.63 -23.53 10.74
C ARG A 487 16.97 -23.22 10.10
N SER A 488 17.64 -22.18 10.54
CA SER A 488 18.97 -21.79 10.09
C SER A 488 20.05 -22.49 10.93
N ASN A 489 20.89 -23.33 10.31
CA ASN A 489 22.15 -23.87 10.84
C ASN A 489 22.20 -24.20 12.34
N ASN A 490 21.31 -25.06 12.85
CA ASN A 490 21.26 -25.51 14.27
C ASN A 490 21.11 -24.40 15.32
N SER A 491 20.75 -23.19 14.95
CA SER A 491 20.45 -22.08 15.85
C SER A 491 18.94 -22.00 16.15
N GLU A 492 18.56 -21.25 17.18
CA GLU A 492 17.15 -20.86 17.46
C GLU A 492 16.70 -19.71 16.53
N VAL A 493 17.31 -19.63 15.33
CA VAL A 493 17.01 -18.65 14.31
C VAL A 493 16.29 -19.32 13.16
N TYR A 494 15.18 -18.75 12.77
CA TYR A 494 14.30 -19.30 11.74
C TYR A 494 14.11 -18.32 10.60
N ARG A 495 13.73 -18.86 9.45
CA ARG A 495 13.37 -18.11 8.27
C ARG A 495 11.96 -18.51 7.84
N ARG A 496 11.12 -17.54 7.54
CA ARG A 496 9.82 -17.81 6.97
C ARG A 496 9.96 -18.26 5.51
N ILE A 497 9.27 -19.34 5.17
CA ILE A 497 9.25 -19.90 3.81
C ILE A 497 7.85 -20.05 3.24
N GLY A 498 6.82 -19.85 4.07
CA GLY A 498 5.45 -19.92 3.62
C GLY A 498 4.46 -19.95 4.76
N ARG A 499 3.26 -20.37 4.43
CA ARG A 499 2.10 -20.34 5.28
C ARG A 499 1.37 -21.68 5.23
N LEU A 500 0.87 -22.07 6.37
CA LEU A 500 -0.09 -23.15 6.57
C LEU A 500 -1.47 -22.55 6.76
N GLU A 501 -2.45 -23.12 6.11
CA GLU A 501 -3.85 -22.75 6.27
C GLU A 501 -4.71 -23.99 6.18
N CYS A 502 -5.59 -24.16 7.17
CA CYS A 502 -6.56 -25.23 7.22
C CYS A 502 -7.94 -24.61 7.42
N TYR A 503 -8.78 -24.68 6.42
CA TYR A 503 -10.17 -24.20 6.44
C TYR A 503 -11.14 -25.37 6.59
N GLU A 504 -12.30 -25.06 7.15
CA GLU A 504 -13.44 -25.94 7.07
C GLU A 504 -13.95 -26.07 5.63
N CYS A 505 -14.02 -27.28 5.11
CA CYS A 505 -14.89 -27.55 3.99
C CYS A 505 -16.33 -27.54 4.53
N SER A 506 -17.04 -26.44 4.38
CA SER A 506 -18.43 -26.31 4.79
C SER A 506 -19.29 -27.42 4.18
N LYS A 507 -19.63 -28.45 4.96
CA LYS A 507 -20.86 -29.21 4.73
C LYS A 507 -22.01 -28.31 5.16
N GLU A 508 -22.86 -27.94 4.20
CA GLU A 508 -24.07 -27.18 4.48
C GLU A 508 -24.83 -27.82 5.67
N GLY A 509 -24.87 -27.14 6.80
CA GLY A 509 -25.85 -27.45 7.84
C GLY A 509 -25.42 -27.57 9.31
N SER A 510 -24.17 -27.30 9.70
CA SER A 510 -23.79 -27.26 11.13
C SER A 510 -22.92 -26.05 11.46
N ASP A 511 -23.44 -25.16 12.28
CA ASP A 511 -22.87 -23.83 12.53
C ASP A 511 -21.73 -23.79 13.57
N ASP A 512 -21.33 -24.90 14.23
CA ASP A 512 -20.46 -24.84 15.42
C ASP A 512 -19.36 -25.91 15.55
N GLU A 513 -19.13 -26.80 14.58
CA GLU A 513 -18.09 -27.82 14.68
C GLU A 513 -16.88 -27.56 13.81
N MET A 514 -15.67 -27.70 14.37
CA MET A 514 -14.41 -27.67 13.62
C MET A 514 -14.39 -28.76 12.55
N SER A 515 -13.73 -28.53 11.41
CA SER A 515 -13.52 -29.61 10.43
C SER A 515 -12.67 -30.72 11.06
N GLU A 516 -12.96 -31.99 10.69
CA GLU A 516 -12.19 -33.14 11.16
C GLU A 516 -10.66 -32.94 10.90
N ASP A 517 -10.30 -32.28 9.83
CA ASP A 517 -8.89 -32.01 9.47
C ASP A 517 -8.27 -30.94 10.36
N ALA A 518 -9.00 -29.87 10.71
CA ALA A 518 -8.51 -28.81 11.58
C ALA A 518 -8.40 -29.31 13.04
N GLU A 519 -9.37 -30.10 13.51
CA GLU A 519 -9.36 -30.75 14.82
C GLU A 519 -8.18 -31.72 14.92
N ALA A 520 -7.99 -32.59 13.93
CA ALA A 520 -6.87 -33.52 13.88
C ALA A 520 -5.51 -32.80 13.84
N LEU A 521 -5.40 -31.71 13.07
CA LEU A 521 -4.19 -30.90 13.04
C LEU A 521 -3.90 -30.32 14.43
N PHE A 522 -4.90 -29.78 15.09
CA PHE A 522 -4.75 -29.16 16.39
C PHE A 522 -4.34 -30.19 17.46
N GLU A 523 -5.05 -31.29 17.57
CA GLU A 523 -4.75 -32.35 18.54
C GLU A 523 -3.37 -32.99 18.34
N HIS A 524 -2.96 -33.21 17.11
CA HIS A 524 -1.71 -33.93 16.80
C HIS A 524 -0.49 -33.03 16.65
N TRP A 525 -0.67 -31.75 16.29
CA TRP A 525 0.46 -30.83 16.10
C TRP A 525 0.66 -29.90 17.29
N PHE A 526 -0.42 -29.56 18.01
CA PHE A 526 -0.41 -28.66 19.17
C PHE A 526 -1.12 -29.29 20.39
N PRO A 527 -0.76 -30.52 20.82
CA PRO A 527 -1.55 -31.33 21.77
C PRO A 527 -1.70 -30.71 23.17
N ASP A 528 -0.85 -29.74 23.47
CA ASP A 528 -0.87 -29.08 24.77
C ASP A 528 -1.85 -27.89 24.84
N ILE A 529 -2.53 -27.59 23.74
CA ILE A 529 -3.52 -26.51 23.63
C ILE A 529 -4.90 -27.17 23.47
N GLN A 530 -5.74 -27.07 24.48
CA GLN A 530 -7.10 -27.61 24.41
C GLN A 530 -8.15 -26.58 24.02
N ASP A 531 -7.85 -25.29 24.22
CA ASP A 531 -8.76 -24.17 23.99
C ASP A 531 -7.97 -22.87 23.88
N MET A 532 -8.45 -21.90 23.11
CA MET A 532 -7.87 -20.55 22.95
C MET A 532 -7.75 -19.80 24.30
N SER A 533 -8.67 -20.03 25.23
CA SER A 533 -8.59 -19.44 26.58
C SER A 533 -7.36 -19.86 27.37
N GLN A 534 -6.73 -20.98 26.99
CA GLN A 534 -5.52 -21.50 27.65
C GLN A 534 -4.25 -20.89 27.08
N LEU A 535 -4.29 -20.24 25.93
CA LEU A 535 -3.12 -19.64 25.30
C LEU A 535 -2.46 -18.55 26.15
N ASP A 536 -3.21 -17.85 26.99
CA ASP A 536 -2.68 -16.87 27.94
C ASP A 536 -1.77 -17.50 29.01
N ASN A 537 -2.00 -18.78 29.33
CA ASN A 537 -1.25 -19.56 30.32
C ASN A 537 -0.32 -20.60 29.69
N TYR A 538 -0.34 -20.73 28.35
CA TYR A 538 0.48 -21.69 27.65
C TYR A 538 1.95 -21.26 27.64
N PRO A 539 2.92 -22.15 27.88
CA PRO A 539 4.34 -21.85 27.82
C PRO A 539 4.77 -21.65 26.36
N LEU A 540 4.51 -20.48 25.82
CA LEU A 540 4.92 -20.12 24.46
C LEU A 540 6.45 -20.18 24.35
N ARG A 541 6.94 -20.82 23.30
CA ARG A 541 8.38 -20.80 22.98
C ARG A 541 8.76 -19.48 22.34
N ARG A 542 9.87 -18.91 22.80
CA ARG A 542 10.45 -17.70 22.20
C ARG A 542 11.55 -18.10 21.23
N PHE A 543 11.53 -17.52 20.05
CA PHE A 543 12.49 -17.78 18.97
C PHE A 543 12.62 -16.57 18.04
N THR A 544 13.70 -16.53 17.28
CA THR A 544 14.03 -15.41 16.40
C THR A 544 13.70 -15.74 14.93
N VAL A 545 13.08 -14.81 14.21
CA VAL A 545 12.85 -14.90 12.76
C VAL A 545 13.60 -13.79 12.04
N VAL A 546 14.36 -14.17 11.01
CA VAL A 546 15.21 -13.29 10.20
C VAL A 546 14.65 -13.04 8.81
#